data_6fb9b49eae88ea9bcd5e8b4eb4371240
#
_entry.id   6fb9b49eae88ea9bcd5e8b4eb4371240
#
_cell.length_a   1.000
_cell.length_b   1.000
_cell.length_c   1.000
_cell.angle_alpha   90.00
_cell.angle_beta   90.00
_cell.angle_gamma   90.00
#
_symmetry.space_group_name_H-M   'P 1'
#
loop_
_entity.id
_entity.type
_entity.pdbx_description
1 polymer ?
#
loop_
_entity_poly.entity_id
_entity_poly.type
_entity_poly.pdbx_seq_one_letter_code
_entity_poly.pdbx_strand_id
1 'polypeptide(L)'
;MSTLPPIPAVFESRKNKIIEELAIPDEEYTDASPKGSVDEGVRDLIRDINALPGLVTTSSCAGRISVFLEGRKKSSAASQLGETQGQSKEPIESVDQQQRQFVPTGGKGAGRWLYVSHDPFVRSNTQSDGSFPLHEQFGLTPGNGKPPAGKPLRLVRFHFDPLILHIMTATLHHAQPVLSAASASGFRESGLQGLRCLEGEEGPSPVVAVRSSGLSLESVIGYCDDEDGTVEDPVIHSLVTEEYLDMLIAMSNERFSVNVERRERFRVGLLDACTPGQTGKGKGKPADWEDPAVRRERKKMEGLMRKKLIEAQKNQEST
;
A
#
# COMPACT_ATOMS: atom_id res chain seq x y z
N MET A 1 30.86 -14.84 -12.48
CA MET A 1 30.02 -14.71 -11.27
C MET A 1 30.26 -13.30 -10.74
N SER A 2 29.27 -12.41 -10.85
CA SER A 2 29.42 -11.07 -10.28
C SER A 2 29.24 -11.20 -8.76
N THR A 3 30.31 -11.03 -8.01
CA THR A 3 30.26 -10.97 -6.55
C THR A 3 29.48 -9.72 -6.18
N LEU A 4 28.49 -9.85 -5.29
CA LEU A 4 27.78 -8.67 -4.76
C LEU A 4 28.82 -7.74 -4.11
N PRO A 5 28.65 -6.41 -4.25
CA PRO A 5 29.52 -5.45 -3.59
C PRO A 5 29.47 -5.62 -2.08
N PRO A 6 30.55 -5.26 -1.35
CA PRO A 6 30.58 -5.35 0.09
C PRO A 6 29.47 -4.50 0.72
N ILE A 7 28.93 -5.00 1.81
CA ILE A 7 27.89 -4.31 2.57
C ILE A 7 28.55 -3.19 3.41
N PRO A 8 28.09 -1.94 3.28
CA PRO A 8 28.65 -0.83 4.05
C PRO A 8 28.38 -0.98 5.56
N ALA A 9 29.37 -0.65 6.38
CA ALA A 9 29.25 -0.73 7.84
C ALA A 9 28.09 0.13 8.41
N VAL A 10 27.83 1.28 7.78
CA VAL A 10 26.70 2.15 8.14
C VAL A 10 25.36 1.46 7.93
N PHE A 11 25.22 0.64 6.86
CA PHE A 11 24.02 -0.15 6.64
C PHE A 11 23.86 -1.21 7.75
N GLU A 12 24.91 -1.97 8.06
CA GLU A 12 24.85 -3.00 9.09
C GLU A 12 24.48 -2.43 10.47
N SER A 13 25.04 -1.29 10.84
CA SER A 13 24.71 -0.60 12.09
C SER A 13 23.22 -0.23 12.14
N ARG A 14 22.67 0.31 11.05
CA ARG A 14 21.23 0.64 10.97
C ARG A 14 20.35 -0.60 10.99
N LYS A 15 20.74 -1.65 10.24
CA LYS A 15 20.03 -2.93 10.23
C LYS A 15 19.93 -3.53 11.63
N ASN A 16 21.03 -3.58 12.36
CA ASN A 16 21.06 -4.12 13.71
C ASN A 16 20.15 -3.35 14.66
N LYS A 17 20.17 -2.01 14.59
CA LYS A 17 19.24 -1.18 15.37
C LYS A 17 17.78 -1.48 15.08
N ILE A 18 17.40 -1.61 13.81
CA ILE A 18 16.01 -1.94 13.41
C ILE A 18 15.63 -3.35 13.91
N ILE A 19 16.54 -4.32 13.83
CA ILE A 19 16.27 -5.68 14.32
C ILE A 19 16.10 -5.69 15.83
N GLU A 20 16.90 -4.91 16.57
CA GLU A 20 16.77 -4.75 18.03
C GLU A 20 15.43 -4.12 18.39
N GLU A 21 14.99 -3.07 17.68
CA GLU A 21 13.68 -2.45 17.86
C GLU A 21 12.52 -3.44 17.57
N LEU A 22 12.64 -4.27 16.53
CA LEU A 22 11.63 -5.28 16.19
C LEU A 22 11.61 -6.48 17.16
N ALA A 23 12.66 -6.67 17.97
CA ALA A 23 12.72 -7.70 18.99
C ALA A 23 12.05 -7.32 20.31
N ILE A 24 11.62 -6.06 20.46
CA ILE A 24 10.87 -5.57 21.63
C ILE A 24 9.52 -6.30 21.68
N PRO A 25 9.10 -6.80 22.86
CA PRO A 25 7.79 -7.43 23.02
C PRO A 25 6.65 -6.50 22.54
N ASP A 26 5.60 -7.08 21.96
CA ASP A 26 4.46 -6.31 21.40
C ASP A 26 3.79 -5.37 22.43
N GLU A 27 3.87 -5.69 23.72
CA GLU A 27 3.32 -4.90 24.82
C GLU A 27 4.11 -3.59 25.04
N GLU A 28 5.39 -3.58 24.71
CA GLU A 28 6.30 -2.45 24.87
C GLU A 28 6.62 -1.77 23.53
N TYR A 29 6.29 -2.45 22.41
CA TYR A 29 6.56 -1.95 21.07
C TYR A 29 5.53 -0.89 20.69
N THR A 30 6.00 0.27 20.26
CA THR A 30 5.15 1.35 19.75
C THR A 30 5.69 1.85 18.43
N ASP A 31 4.87 1.81 17.40
CA ASP A 31 5.17 2.41 16.10
C ASP A 31 4.13 3.48 15.74
N ALA A 32 4.35 4.15 14.60
CA ALA A 32 3.45 5.18 14.10
C ALA A 32 2.19 4.62 13.40
N SER A 33 1.95 3.30 13.46
CA SER A 33 0.75 2.69 12.88
C SER A 33 -0.48 2.89 13.77
N PRO A 34 -1.70 2.87 13.21
CA PRO A 34 -2.92 2.94 14.00
C PRO A 34 -3.06 1.80 15.04
N LYS A 35 -2.40 0.67 14.80
CA LYS A 35 -2.40 -0.50 15.69
C LYS A 35 -1.30 -0.43 16.74
N GLY A 36 -0.23 0.37 16.52
CA GLY A 36 0.94 0.46 17.39
C GLY A 36 1.83 -0.80 17.37
N SER A 37 1.60 -1.73 16.44
CA SER A 37 2.38 -2.97 16.33
C SER A 37 2.48 -3.45 14.89
N VAL A 38 3.45 -4.33 14.60
CA VAL A 38 3.60 -4.96 13.29
C VAL A 38 2.42 -5.91 13.02
N ASP A 39 1.85 -5.82 11.82
CA ASP A 39 0.74 -6.68 11.40
C ASP A 39 1.16 -8.15 11.39
N GLU A 40 0.35 -9.01 12.03
CA GLU A 40 0.59 -10.46 12.11
C GLU A 40 0.84 -11.08 10.72
N GLY A 41 0.04 -10.66 9.75
CA GLY A 41 0.11 -11.19 8.38
C GLY A 41 1.45 -10.97 7.66
N VAL A 42 2.38 -10.13 8.13
CA VAL A 42 3.68 -9.88 7.49
C VAL A 42 4.88 -10.22 8.35
N ARG A 43 4.70 -10.66 9.61
CA ARG A 43 5.80 -10.95 10.55
C ARG A 43 6.80 -11.96 10.00
N ASP A 44 6.32 -13.06 9.44
CA ASP A 44 7.17 -14.09 8.84
C ASP A 44 7.95 -13.54 7.63
N LEU A 45 7.30 -12.77 6.77
CA LEU A 45 7.96 -12.14 5.63
C LEU A 45 9.06 -11.16 6.07
N ILE A 46 8.78 -10.33 7.07
CA ILE A 46 9.75 -9.38 7.64
C ILE A 46 10.96 -10.13 8.21
N ARG A 47 10.71 -11.19 9.00
CA ARG A 47 11.78 -12.03 9.55
C ARG A 47 12.66 -12.60 8.46
N ASP A 48 12.08 -13.16 7.41
CA ASP A 48 12.82 -13.76 6.31
C ASP A 48 13.61 -12.72 5.51
N ILE A 49 13.05 -11.55 5.23
CA ILE A 49 13.75 -10.44 4.58
C ILE A 49 14.93 -9.97 5.45
N ASN A 50 14.70 -9.80 6.74
CA ASN A 50 15.70 -9.29 7.66
C ASN A 50 16.85 -10.31 7.90
N ALA A 51 16.61 -11.60 7.67
CA ALA A 51 17.64 -12.63 7.68
C ALA A 51 18.58 -12.57 6.45
N LEU A 52 18.14 -11.93 5.36
CA LEU A 52 18.96 -11.82 4.15
C LEU A 52 20.07 -10.77 4.31
N PRO A 53 21.31 -11.08 3.86
CA PRO A 53 22.39 -10.10 3.83
C PRO A 53 22.02 -8.87 2.99
N GLY A 54 22.33 -7.67 3.49
CA GLY A 54 22.13 -6.42 2.77
C GLY A 54 20.67 -5.98 2.61
N LEU A 55 19.73 -6.58 3.31
CA LEU A 55 18.30 -6.19 3.31
C LEU A 55 17.80 -6.01 4.74
N VAL A 56 16.92 -5.02 4.95
CA VAL A 56 16.12 -4.86 6.18
C VAL A 56 14.83 -4.11 5.90
N THR A 57 13.74 -4.56 6.50
CA THR A 57 12.42 -3.90 6.39
C THR A 57 12.35 -2.71 7.34
N THR A 58 11.98 -1.53 6.83
CA THR A 58 11.88 -0.29 7.61
C THR A 58 10.44 0.10 7.93
N SER A 59 9.48 -0.29 7.12
CA SER A 59 8.05 -0.15 7.40
C SER A 59 7.24 -1.16 6.59
N SER A 60 6.06 -1.51 7.10
CA SER A 60 5.21 -2.52 6.48
C SER A 60 3.73 -2.32 6.82
N CYS A 61 2.88 -2.81 5.94
CA CYS A 61 1.46 -3.02 6.20
C CYS A 61 1.03 -4.27 5.42
N ALA A 62 0.35 -5.19 6.07
CA ALA A 62 -0.12 -6.44 5.44
C ALA A 62 -1.18 -6.23 4.36
N GLY A 63 -1.76 -5.05 4.32
CA GLY A 63 -2.97 -4.66 3.63
C GLY A 63 -4.09 -4.40 4.64
N ARG A 64 -5.05 -3.56 4.27
CA ARG A 64 -6.13 -3.19 5.20
C ARG A 64 -7.38 -2.73 4.47
N ILE A 65 -8.52 -2.90 5.12
CA ILE A 65 -9.73 -2.12 4.89
C ILE A 65 -9.69 -0.93 5.83
N SER A 66 -10.06 0.25 5.35
CA SER A 66 -10.20 1.42 6.19
C SER A 66 -11.33 2.32 5.73
N VAL A 67 -12.00 2.98 6.69
CA VAL A 67 -12.96 4.05 6.48
C VAL A 67 -12.41 5.29 7.12
N PHE A 68 -12.27 6.36 6.34
CA PHE A 68 -11.59 7.57 6.74
C PHE A 68 -12.42 8.81 6.41
N LEU A 69 -12.62 9.66 7.42
CA LEU A 69 -13.19 10.99 7.26
C LEU A 69 -12.07 11.99 6.95
N GLU A 70 -12.15 12.67 5.81
CA GLU A 70 -11.18 13.68 5.40
C GLU A 70 -11.03 14.79 6.44
N GLY A 71 -9.82 15.27 6.61
CA GLY A 71 -9.51 16.44 7.41
C GLY A 71 -10.05 17.73 6.79
N ARG A 72 -10.02 18.82 7.54
CA ARG A 72 -10.44 20.13 7.06
C ARG A 72 -9.47 20.67 6.02
N LYS A 73 -10.00 21.34 5.02
CA LYS A 73 -9.19 22.21 4.15
C LYS A 73 -8.81 23.45 4.98
N LYS A 74 -7.52 23.74 5.10
CA LYS A 74 -7.08 25.05 5.65
C LYS A 74 -7.72 26.13 4.76
N SER A 75 -8.53 27.02 5.35
CA SER A 75 -9.06 28.16 4.63
C SER A 75 -7.90 29.01 4.12
N SER A 76 -7.93 29.38 2.85
CA SER A 76 -6.91 30.22 2.20
C SER A 76 -6.77 31.64 2.78
N ALA A 77 -7.63 32.01 3.72
CA ALA A 77 -7.58 33.30 4.43
C ALA A 77 -6.44 33.39 5.46
N ALA A 78 -5.87 32.28 5.92
CA ALA A 78 -4.75 32.29 6.88
C ALA A 78 -3.36 32.38 6.21
N SER A 79 -3.29 32.36 4.87
CA SER A 79 -2.02 32.34 4.11
C SER A 79 -1.52 33.74 3.72
N GLN A 80 -2.25 34.82 4.04
CA GLN A 80 -1.85 36.19 3.62
C GLN A 80 -1.29 37.10 4.72
N LEU A 81 -1.15 36.59 5.94
CA LEU A 81 -0.54 37.36 7.04
C LEU A 81 0.58 36.53 7.70
N GLY A 82 1.78 36.53 7.11
CA GLY A 82 2.90 35.90 7.79
C GLY A 82 4.18 35.70 6.99
N GLU A 83 4.51 36.60 6.07
CA GLU A 83 5.91 36.76 5.65
C GLU A 83 6.51 37.92 6.45
N THR A 84 7.09 37.63 7.60
CA THR A 84 8.23 38.41 8.11
C THR A 84 8.98 37.61 9.18
N GLN A 85 10.26 37.42 8.87
CA GLN A 85 11.40 37.20 9.76
C GLN A 85 11.53 35.90 10.55
N GLY A 86 12.62 35.24 10.22
CA GLY A 86 13.18 34.10 10.89
C GLY A 86 13.46 34.30 12.37
N GLN A 87 13.20 33.28 13.10
CA GLN A 87 13.95 32.92 14.30
C GLN A 87 13.73 31.44 14.60
N SER A 88 14.86 30.72 14.73
CA SER A 88 15.01 29.41 15.29
C SER A 88 14.19 29.27 16.58
N LYS A 89 13.31 28.28 16.67
CA LYS A 89 12.74 27.83 17.95
C LYS A 89 12.92 26.32 18.07
N GLU A 90 13.59 26.00 19.18
CA GLU A 90 13.81 24.69 19.75
C GLU A 90 12.51 23.89 19.96
N PRO A 91 12.60 22.56 20.11
CA PRO A 91 11.42 21.72 20.30
C PRO A 91 10.82 21.98 21.68
N ILE A 92 9.57 22.41 21.72
CA ILE A 92 8.78 22.46 22.97
C ILE A 92 8.29 21.03 23.20
N GLU A 93 8.94 20.37 24.14
CA GLU A 93 8.41 19.18 24.81
C GLU A 93 7.18 19.55 25.65
N SER A 94 6.33 18.52 25.75
CA SER A 94 5.25 18.32 26.71
C SER A 94 3.90 18.92 26.38
N VAL A 95 2.97 18.05 26.46
CA VAL A 95 1.66 17.93 27.07
C VAL A 95 0.69 17.16 26.18
N ASP A 96 0.18 16.09 26.77
CA ASP A 96 -0.99 15.30 26.37
C ASP A 96 -0.78 14.09 25.45
N GLN A 97 -0.10 13.06 26.02
CA GLN A 97 0.00 11.73 25.42
C GLN A 97 -1.20 10.79 25.71
N GLN A 98 -2.26 11.25 26.37
CA GLN A 98 -3.30 10.34 26.89
C GLN A 98 -4.61 10.27 26.08
N GLN A 99 -4.73 10.94 24.92
CA GLN A 99 -5.96 10.87 24.09
C GLN A 99 -5.75 10.67 22.60
N ARG A 100 -4.61 10.17 22.17
CA ARG A 100 -4.40 9.88 20.74
C ARG A 100 -4.80 8.46 20.43
N GLN A 101 -6.09 8.20 20.21
CA GLN A 101 -6.57 6.92 19.69
C GLN A 101 -6.05 6.64 18.25
N PHE A 102 -5.68 7.67 17.50
CA PHE A 102 -5.10 7.52 16.16
C PHE A 102 -4.09 8.63 15.90
N VAL A 103 -2.89 8.25 15.47
CA VAL A 103 -1.86 9.20 15.03
C VAL A 103 -2.26 9.77 13.67
N PRO A 104 -2.27 11.11 13.45
CA PRO A 104 -2.50 11.66 12.13
C PRO A 104 -1.40 11.18 11.19
N THR A 105 -1.73 10.32 10.23
CA THR A 105 -0.79 9.92 9.17
C THR A 105 -0.43 11.16 8.36
N GLY A 106 0.86 11.49 8.35
CA GLY A 106 1.39 12.68 7.69
C GLY A 106 0.82 12.88 6.29
N GLY A 107 0.31 14.07 6.00
CA GLY A 107 -0.19 14.48 4.68
C GLY A 107 -1.71 14.44 4.50
N LYS A 108 -2.48 13.76 5.35
CA LYS A 108 -3.96 13.72 5.24
C LYS A 108 -4.69 14.76 6.11
N GLY A 109 -3.99 15.72 6.70
CA GLY A 109 -4.59 16.74 7.56
C GLY A 109 -5.17 16.15 8.86
N ALA A 110 -6.05 16.90 9.55
CA ALA A 110 -6.74 16.47 10.76
C ALA A 110 -7.95 15.55 10.46
N GLY A 111 -7.75 14.51 9.66
CA GLY A 111 -8.79 13.52 9.38
C GLY A 111 -8.95 12.51 10.51
N ARG A 112 -10.05 11.73 10.48
CA ARG A 112 -10.37 10.72 11.49
C ARG A 112 -10.58 9.36 10.85
N TRP A 113 -9.93 8.33 11.40
CA TRP A 113 -10.23 6.95 11.06
C TRP A 113 -11.54 6.53 11.76
N LEU A 114 -12.50 6.06 10.98
CA LEU A 114 -13.77 5.55 11.48
C LEU A 114 -13.72 4.03 11.65
N TYR A 115 -12.99 3.37 10.77
CA TYR A 115 -12.79 1.92 10.80
C TYR A 115 -11.43 1.56 10.20
N VAL A 116 -10.74 0.59 10.79
CA VAL A 116 -9.50 0.00 10.25
C VAL A 116 -9.46 -1.49 10.60
N SER A 117 -9.20 -2.34 9.61
CA SER A 117 -8.95 -3.77 9.80
C SER A 117 -7.84 -4.25 8.87
N HIS A 118 -6.88 -4.99 9.41
CA HIS A 118 -5.82 -5.67 8.65
C HIS A 118 -6.18 -7.12 8.31
N ASP A 119 -7.38 -7.55 8.69
CA ASP A 119 -7.95 -8.86 8.41
C ASP A 119 -9.18 -8.73 7.51
N PRO A 120 -9.54 -9.78 6.75
CA PRO A 120 -10.80 -9.84 6.03
C PRO A 120 -11.97 -9.56 6.97
N PHE A 121 -12.91 -8.79 6.48
CA PHE A 121 -14.10 -8.46 7.26
C PHE A 121 -15.00 -9.71 7.43
N VAL A 122 -15.30 -10.04 8.66
CA VAL A 122 -16.23 -11.13 9.01
C VAL A 122 -17.45 -10.52 9.69
N ARG A 123 -18.64 -10.71 9.11
CA ARG A 123 -19.87 -10.36 9.81
C ARG A 123 -20.01 -11.21 11.06
N SER A 124 -20.15 -10.57 12.20
CA SER A 124 -20.45 -11.26 13.45
C SER A 124 -21.87 -11.83 13.38
N ASN A 125 -21.98 -13.14 13.17
CA ASN A 125 -23.22 -13.89 13.37
C ASN A 125 -23.41 -14.10 14.88
N THR A 126 -23.64 -13.04 15.65
CA THR A 126 -24.13 -13.22 17.01
C THR A 126 -25.58 -13.69 16.89
N GLN A 127 -25.80 -14.93 17.30
CA GLN A 127 -27.10 -15.59 17.39
C GLN A 127 -28.03 -14.77 18.29
N SER A 128 -28.76 -13.88 17.72
CA SER A 128 -30.11 -13.41 18.09
C SER A 128 -30.39 -12.14 17.28
N ASP A 129 -31.17 -12.31 16.22
CA ASP A 129 -32.01 -11.27 15.61
C ASP A 129 -31.35 -9.91 15.32
N GLY A 130 -30.50 -9.88 14.30
CA GLY A 130 -30.01 -8.61 13.74
C GLY A 130 -28.51 -8.60 13.43
N SER A 131 -28.13 -8.89 12.17
CA SER A 131 -26.82 -8.51 11.65
C SER A 131 -26.61 -7.03 11.90
N PHE A 132 -25.56 -6.65 12.65
CA PHE A 132 -25.23 -5.26 12.92
C PHE A 132 -25.01 -4.54 11.59
N PRO A 133 -25.75 -3.46 11.25
CA PRO A 133 -25.63 -2.79 9.96
C PRO A 133 -24.22 -2.27 9.71
N LEU A 134 -23.72 -2.38 8.47
CA LEU A 134 -22.40 -1.85 8.09
C LEU A 134 -22.34 -0.33 8.24
N HIS A 135 -23.45 0.37 8.04
CA HIS A 135 -23.53 1.79 8.32
C HIS A 135 -23.08 2.11 9.75
N GLU A 136 -23.62 1.41 10.74
CA GLU A 136 -23.27 1.62 12.15
C GLU A 136 -21.83 1.21 12.45
N GLN A 137 -21.35 0.10 11.85
CA GLN A 137 -19.97 -0.35 12.02
C GLN A 137 -18.95 0.65 11.48
N PHE A 138 -19.31 1.39 10.43
CA PHE A 138 -18.47 2.42 9.85
C PHE A 138 -18.73 3.82 10.42
N GLY A 139 -19.58 3.93 11.43
CA GLY A 139 -19.93 5.22 12.06
C GLY A 139 -20.71 6.13 11.14
N LEU A 140 -21.53 5.56 10.23
CA LEU A 140 -22.36 6.29 9.27
C LEU A 140 -23.83 6.26 9.71
N THR A 141 -24.51 7.38 9.58
CA THR A 141 -25.96 7.44 9.67
C THR A 141 -26.56 7.23 8.30
N PRO A 142 -27.53 6.31 8.11
CA PRO A 142 -28.23 6.15 6.84
C PRO A 142 -28.75 7.49 6.32
N GLY A 143 -28.40 7.85 5.10
CA GLY A 143 -28.77 9.11 4.46
C GLY A 143 -29.67 8.89 3.26
N ASN A 144 -30.10 9.99 2.65
CA ASN A 144 -30.91 9.97 1.43
C ASN A 144 -30.07 9.90 0.14
N GLY A 145 -28.76 9.67 0.25
CA GLY A 145 -27.80 9.62 -0.86
C GLY A 145 -27.54 10.97 -1.55
N LYS A 146 -28.03 12.08 -0.98
CA LYS A 146 -27.91 13.42 -1.57
C LYS A 146 -27.17 14.35 -0.62
N PRO A 147 -25.93 14.76 -0.96
CA PRO A 147 -25.24 15.77 -0.17
C PRO A 147 -25.91 17.14 -0.35
N PRO A 148 -25.85 18.03 0.66
CA PRO A 148 -26.34 19.40 0.52
C PRO A 148 -25.57 20.14 -0.57
N ALA A 149 -26.28 20.89 -1.40
CA ALA A 149 -25.69 21.66 -2.48
C ALA A 149 -25.00 22.94 -1.95
N GLY A 150 -23.85 23.29 -2.53
CA GLY A 150 -23.21 24.59 -2.32
C GLY A 150 -22.44 24.76 -1.00
N LYS A 151 -22.26 23.68 -0.22
CA LYS A 151 -21.44 23.68 0.98
C LYS A 151 -20.16 22.87 0.77
N PRO A 152 -19.01 23.29 1.30
CA PRO A 152 -17.84 22.44 1.37
C PRO A 152 -18.14 21.27 2.33
N LEU A 153 -17.83 20.07 1.88
CA LEU A 153 -18.06 18.83 2.62
C LEU A 153 -16.74 18.13 2.92
N ARG A 154 -16.69 17.47 4.04
CA ARG A 154 -15.64 16.49 4.34
C ARG A 154 -16.13 15.13 3.89
N LEU A 155 -15.39 14.48 2.99
CA LEU A 155 -15.80 13.19 2.44
C LEU A 155 -15.36 12.05 3.34
N VAL A 156 -16.19 11.00 3.36
CA VAL A 156 -15.83 9.71 3.95
C VAL A 156 -15.47 8.76 2.84
N ARG A 157 -14.27 8.20 2.94
CA ARG A 157 -13.71 7.28 1.94
C ARG A 157 -13.55 5.90 2.53
N PHE A 158 -14.03 4.91 1.80
CA PHE A 158 -13.71 3.51 1.99
C PHE A 158 -12.47 3.18 1.16
N HIS A 159 -11.49 2.51 1.76
CA HIS A 159 -10.29 2.04 1.08
C HIS A 159 -10.04 0.57 1.37
N PHE A 160 -9.59 -0.15 0.36
CA PHE A 160 -8.75 -1.32 0.52
C PHE A 160 -7.35 -0.99 0.00
N ASP A 161 -6.37 -1.06 0.90
CA ASP A 161 -4.95 -0.89 0.58
C ASP A 161 -4.28 -2.28 0.62
N PRO A 162 -3.61 -2.73 -0.47
CA PRO A 162 -2.84 -3.99 -0.45
C PRO A 162 -1.54 -3.86 0.34
N LEU A 163 -0.78 -4.96 0.42
CA LEU A 163 0.56 -4.98 1.01
C LEU A 163 1.42 -3.81 0.53
N ILE A 164 2.07 -3.16 1.49
CA ILE A 164 3.18 -2.24 1.25
C ILE A 164 4.35 -2.59 2.16
N LEU A 165 5.56 -2.62 1.59
CA LEU A 165 6.82 -2.79 2.32
C LEU A 165 7.81 -1.73 1.87
N HIS A 166 8.57 -1.20 2.81
CA HIS A 166 9.78 -0.44 2.53
C HIS A 166 10.98 -1.25 3.00
N ILE A 167 11.83 -1.60 2.06
CA ILE A 167 13.02 -2.43 2.30
C ILE A 167 14.24 -1.56 2.04
N MET A 168 14.98 -1.26 3.09
CA MET A 168 16.30 -0.63 2.97
C MET A 168 17.29 -1.69 2.49
N THR A 169 18.06 -1.35 1.47
CA THR A 169 19.03 -2.24 0.84
C THR A 169 20.44 -1.66 0.97
N ALA A 170 21.45 -2.51 1.14
CA ALA A 170 22.82 -2.07 1.33
C ALA A 170 23.36 -1.27 0.14
N THR A 171 23.02 -1.70 -1.07
CA THR A 171 23.41 -1.05 -2.35
C THR A 171 22.31 -1.25 -3.40
N LEU A 172 22.44 -0.60 -4.55
CA LEU A 172 21.55 -0.81 -5.71
C LEU A 172 21.60 -2.25 -6.24
N HIS A 173 22.74 -2.95 -6.07
CA HIS A 173 22.83 -4.37 -6.42
C HIS A 173 21.95 -5.24 -5.52
N HIS A 174 21.82 -4.90 -4.23
CA HIS A 174 20.89 -5.57 -3.32
C HIS A 174 19.45 -5.17 -3.55
N ALA A 175 19.17 -3.99 -4.13
CA ALA A 175 17.82 -3.57 -4.51
C ALA A 175 17.28 -4.33 -5.73
N GLN A 176 18.15 -4.75 -6.65
CA GLN A 176 17.76 -5.39 -7.90
C GLN A 176 16.96 -6.70 -7.70
N PRO A 177 17.38 -7.68 -6.87
CA PRO A 177 16.58 -8.89 -6.64
C PRO A 177 15.23 -8.59 -5.99
N VAL A 178 15.15 -7.58 -5.11
CA VAL A 178 13.89 -7.14 -4.49
C VAL A 178 12.92 -6.65 -5.57
N LEU A 179 13.37 -5.75 -6.45
CA LEU A 179 12.55 -5.20 -7.54
C LEU A 179 12.12 -6.29 -8.54
N SER A 180 13.03 -7.23 -8.87
CA SER A 180 12.74 -8.34 -9.77
C SER A 180 11.68 -9.26 -9.18
N ALA A 181 11.83 -9.66 -7.92
CA ALA A 181 10.85 -10.50 -7.22
C ALA A 181 9.48 -9.79 -7.09
N ALA A 182 9.49 -8.50 -6.75
CA ALA A 182 8.28 -7.69 -6.64
C ALA A 182 7.50 -7.63 -7.97
N SER A 183 8.19 -7.30 -9.06
CA SER A 183 7.60 -7.22 -10.39
C SER A 183 7.03 -8.58 -10.85
N ALA A 184 7.79 -9.67 -10.66
CA ALA A 184 7.37 -11.02 -11.01
C ALA A 184 6.15 -11.51 -10.22
N SER A 185 5.96 -10.98 -9.00
CA SER A 185 4.86 -11.34 -8.10
C SER A 185 3.61 -10.47 -8.27
N GLY A 186 3.66 -9.46 -9.15
CA GLY A 186 2.53 -8.59 -9.44
C GLY A 186 2.53 -7.27 -8.67
N PHE A 187 3.60 -6.92 -7.93
CA PHE A 187 3.82 -5.60 -7.33
C PHE A 187 4.52 -4.68 -8.34
N ARG A 188 3.80 -4.32 -9.40
CA ARG A 188 4.36 -3.65 -10.59
C ARG A 188 4.73 -2.19 -10.37
N GLU A 189 4.14 -1.54 -9.37
CA GLU A 189 4.41 -0.16 -9.00
C GLU A 189 5.53 -0.01 -7.96
N SER A 190 6.27 -1.11 -7.74
CA SER A 190 7.45 -1.12 -6.88
C SER A 190 8.60 -0.34 -7.49
N GLY A 191 9.36 0.36 -6.66
CA GLY A 191 10.48 1.19 -7.12
C GLY A 191 11.32 1.74 -5.97
N LEU A 192 12.43 2.40 -6.32
CA LEU A 192 13.23 3.15 -5.37
C LEU A 192 12.46 4.38 -4.88
N GLN A 193 12.51 4.66 -3.58
CA GLN A 193 11.86 5.83 -2.98
C GLN A 193 12.55 7.15 -3.34
N GLY A 194 13.82 7.11 -3.72
CA GLY A 194 14.59 8.26 -4.13
C GLY A 194 15.94 7.87 -4.70
N LEU A 195 16.63 8.81 -5.30
CA LEU A 195 17.93 8.61 -5.95
C LEU A 195 19.10 9.21 -5.14
N ARG A 196 18.87 9.66 -3.91
CA ARG A 196 19.94 10.23 -3.08
C ARG A 196 21.06 9.24 -2.76
N CYS A 197 20.82 7.96 -2.91
CA CYS A 197 21.85 6.93 -2.84
C CYS A 197 22.94 7.05 -3.95
N LEU A 198 22.74 7.91 -4.94
CA LEU A 198 23.69 8.21 -6.00
C LEU A 198 24.59 9.43 -5.67
N GLU A 199 24.37 10.11 -4.54
CA GLU A 199 25.12 11.32 -4.14
C GLU A 199 26.55 11.02 -3.62
N GLY A 200 27.06 9.82 -3.87
CA GLY A 200 28.43 9.38 -3.49
C GLY A 200 28.43 8.27 -2.46
N GLU A 201 29.63 7.91 -1.97
CA GLU A 201 29.82 6.79 -1.03
C GLU A 201 29.15 7.01 0.34
N GLU A 202 28.95 8.28 0.73
CA GLU A 202 28.24 8.67 1.97
C GLU A 202 26.72 8.83 1.77
N GLY A 203 26.21 8.56 0.57
CA GLY A 203 24.78 8.64 0.27
C GLY A 203 23.94 7.70 1.16
N PRO A 204 22.67 8.03 1.39
CA PRO A 204 21.78 7.16 2.17
C PRO A 204 21.58 5.82 1.46
N SER A 205 21.43 4.75 2.25
CA SER A 205 21.12 3.41 1.73
C SER A 205 19.83 3.45 0.85
N PRO A 206 19.80 2.78 -0.31
CA PRO A 206 18.61 2.74 -1.16
C PRO A 206 17.43 2.10 -0.43
N VAL A 207 16.24 2.67 -0.59
CA VAL A 207 15.00 2.10 -0.06
C VAL A 207 14.09 1.72 -1.22
N VAL A 208 13.68 0.46 -1.27
CA VAL A 208 12.71 -0.07 -2.23
C VAL A 208 11.33 -0.09 -1.59
N ALA A 209 10.35 0.57 -2.23
CA ALA A 209 8.94 0.35 -1.91
C ALA A 209 8.40 -0.81 -2.74
N VAL A 210 7.91 -1.85 -2.08
CA VAL A 210 7.15 -2.94 -2.68
C VAL A 210 5.67 -2.62 -2.51
N ARG A 211 4.97 -2.38 -3.63
CA ARG A 211 3.58 -1.94 -3.62
C ARG A 211 2.85 -2.27 -4.92
N SER A 212 1.52 -2.30 -4.85
CA SER A 212 0.65 -2.49 -6.02
C SER A 212 -0.60 -1.62 -5.91
N SER A 213 -0.86 -0.77 -6.90
CA SER A 213 -2.10 -0.02 -7.01
C SER A 213 -3.22 -0.83 -7.67
N GLY A 214 -2.87 -1.88 -8.42
CA GLY A 214 -3.84 -2.70 -9.15
C GLY A 214 -4.81 -3.51 -8.28
N LEU A 215 -4.53 -3.65 -6.96
CA LEU A 215 -5.46 -4.25 -5.99
C LEU A 215 -6.19 -3.21 -5.15
N SER A 216 -5.79 -1.95 -5.17
CA SER A 216 -6.43 -0.91 -4.38
C SER A 216 -7.89 -0.71 -4.79
N LEU A 217 -8.74 -0.45 -3.80
CA LEU A 217 -10.14 -0.08 -3.99
C LEU A 217 -10.40 1.19 -3.21
N GLU A 218 -11.03 2.15 -3.85
CA GLU A 218 -11.44 3.40 -3.21
C GLU A 218 -12.87 3.74 -3.61
N SER A 219 -13.69 4.17 -2.65
CA SER A 219 -15.03 4.67 -2.87
C SER A 219 -15.36 5.78 -1.88
N VAL A 220 -16.05 6.81 -2.34
CA VAL A 220 -16.69 7.80 -1.46
C VAL A 220 -18.02 7.21 -0.98
N ILE A 221 -18.13 7.01 0.33
CA ILE A 221 -19.31 6.34 0.92
C ILE A 221 -20.15 7.24 1.81
N GLY A 222 -19.66 8.43 2.13
CA GLY A 222 -20.38 9.34 3.02
C GLY A 222 -19.80 10.75 3.02
N TYR A 223 -20.40 11.62 3.79
CA TYR A 223 -19.96 12.99 4.00
C TYR A 223 -20.31 13.48 5.41
N CYS A 224 -19.59 14.49 5.82
CA CYS A 224 -19.87 15.27 7.03
C CYS A 224 -19.99 16.73 6.62
N ASP A 225 -21.04 17.40 7.09
CA ASP A 225 -21.34 18.81 6.81
C ASP A 225 -20.79 19.79 7.88
N ASP A 226 -20.02 19.28 8.84
CA ASP A 226 -19.29 20.08 9.84
C ASP A 226 -18.15 20.85 9.16
N GLU A 227 -18.44 22.04 8.67
CA GLU A 227 -17.46 22.93 8.03
C GLU A 227 -16.39 23.40 9.00
N ASP A 228 -16.80 23.78 10.22
CA ASP A 228 -15.94 24.45 11.17
C ASP A 228 -15.28 23.48 12.15
N GLY A 229 -15.81 22.23 12.23
CA GLY A 229 -15.39 21.17 13.13
C GLY A 229 -15.44 21.63 14.59
N THR A 230 -16.39 22.44 14.90
CA THR A 230 -16.71 22.90 16.23
C THR A 230 -17.52 21.85 16.99
N VAL A 231 -18.07 20.86 16.28
CA VAL A 231 -18.85 19.76 16.85
C VAL A 231 -17.89 18.64 17.23
N GLU A 232 -17.85 18.26 18.49
CA GLU A 232 -16.98 17.18 19.00
C GLU A 232 -17.30 15.84 18.35
N ASP A 233 -18.58 15.56 18.05
CA ASP A 233 -19.02 14.33 17.39
C ASP A 233 -20.04 14.64 16.28
N PRO A 234 -19.55 15.04 15.07
CA PRO A 234 -20.42 15.43 13.99
C PRO A 234 -21.13 14.21 13.38
N VAL A 235 -22.37 14.40 12.97
CA VAL A 235 -23.14 13.38 12.28
C VAL A 235 -22.53 13.14 10.89
N ILE A 236 -22.23 11.88 10.60
CA ILE A 236 -21.67 11.45 9.32
C ILE A 236 -22.77 10.75 8.54
N HIS A 237 -23.13 11.31 7.39
CA HIS A 237 -24.22 10.81 6.53
C HIS A 237 -23.68 9.85 5.47
N SER A 238 -24.37 8.72 5.28
CA SER A 238 -24.08 7.80 4.19
C SER A 238 -24.62 8.34 2.85
N LEU A 239 -23.82 8.18 1.80
CA LEU A 239 -24.19 8.41 0.40
C LEU A 239 -24.64 7.13 -0.31
N VAL A 240 -24.42 5.98 0.31
CA VAL A 240 -24.60 4.67 -0.31
C VAL A 240 -25.53 3.79 0.51
N THR A 241 -26.06 2.73 -0.11
CA THR A 241 -26.92 1.76 0.55
C THR A 241 -26.09 0.69 1.28
N GLU A 242 -26.75 -0.09 2.14
CA GLU A 242 -26.16 -1.22 2.85
C GLU A 242 -25.61 -2.27 1.86
N GLU A 243 -26.36 -2.56 0.79
CA GLU A 243 -25.96 -3.51 -0.26
C GLU A 243 -24.70 -3.07 -1.00
N TYR A 244 -24.52 -1.75 -1.18
CA TYR A 244 -23.31 -1.22 -1.77
C TYR A 244 -22.10 -1.42 -0.84
N LEU A 245 -22.27 -1.21 0.45
CA LEU A 245 -21.23 -1.49 1.46
C LEU A 245 -20.89 -2.98 1.50
N ASP A 246 -21.90 -3.86 1.44
CA ASP A 246 -21.69 -5.31 1.33
C ASP A 246 -20.85 -5.67 0.09
N MET A 247 -21.15 -5.07 -1.05
CA MET A 247 -20.36 -5.28 -2.27
C MET A 247 -18.90 -4.84 -2.09
N LEU A 248 -18.65 -3.67 -1.47
CA LEU A 248 -17.30 -3.19 -1.22
C LEU A 248 -16.52 -4.14 -0.29
N ILE A 249 -17.17 -4.66 0.74
CA ILE A 249 -16.60 -5.65 1.67
C ILE A 249 -16.27 -6.96 0.93
N ALA A 250 -17.22 -7.50 0.15
CA ALA A 250 -17.01 -8.74 -0.61
C ALA A 250 -15.80 -8.61 -1.57
N MET A 251 -15.72 -7.50 -2.31
CA MET A 251 -14.59 -7.21 -3.20
C MET A 251 -13.27 -7.06 -2.44
N SER A 252 -13.31 -6.46 -1.25
CA SER A 252 -12.11 -6.29 -0.43
C SER A 252 -11.62 -7.61 0.13
N ASN A 253 -12.52 -8.49 0.56
CA ASN A 253 -12.19 -9.83 1.04
C ASN A 253 -11.56 -10.70 -0.07
N GLU A 254 -12.07 -10.62 -1.30
CA GLU A 254 -11.44 -11.26 -2.46
C GLU A 254 -10.01 -10.72 -2.69
N ARG A 255 -9.83 -9.41 -2.59
CA ARG A 255 -8.52 -8.77 -2.76
C ARG A 255 -7.53 -9.13 -1.65
N PHE A 256 -8.00 -9.35 -0.42
CA PHE A 256 -7.15 -9.90 0.64
C PHE A 256 -6.57 -11.26 0.24
N SER A 257 -7.37 -12.15 -0.32
CA SER A 257 -6.91 -13.47 -0.79
C SER A 257 -5.84 -13.34 -1.87
N VAL A 258 -6.07 -12.51 -2.88
CA VAL A 258 -5.09 -12.25 -3.95
C VAL A 258 -3.83 -11.58 -3.41
N ASN A 259 -3.97 -10.69 -2.42
CA ASN A 259 -2.84 -10.02 -1.77
C ASN A 259 -1.95 -11.02 -1.02
N VAL A 260 -2.55 -11.99 -0.31
CA VAL A 260 -1.81 -13.08 0.35
C VAL A 260 -1.06 -13.94 -0.66
N GLU A 261 -1.67 -14.31 -1.78
CA GLU A 261 -1.01 -15.07 -2.84
C GLU A 261 0.18 -14.31 -3.46
N ARG A 262 0.01 -13.00 -3.72
CA ARG A 262 1.09 -12.16 -4.24
C ARG A 262 2.24 -12.02 -3.24
N ARG A 263 1.92 -11.87 -1.97
CA ARG A 263 2.89 -11.79 -0.88
C ARG A 263 3.74 -13.06 -0.81
N GLU A 264 3.11 -14.23 -0.87
CA GLU A 264 3.84 -15.50 -0.82
C GLU A 264 4.70 -15.73 -2.07
N ARG A 265 4.22 -15.40 -3.26
CA ARG A 265 5.05 -15.42 -4.47
C ARG A 265 6.26 -14.50 -4.39
N PHE A 266 6.07 -13.30 -3.81
CA PHE A 266 7.17 -12.36 -3.58
C PHE A 266 8.19 -12.94 -2.60
N ARG A 267 7.73 -13.50 -1.48
CA ARG A 267 8.58 -14.15 -0.47
C ARG A 267 9.44 -15.24 -1.10
N VAL A 268 8.84 -16.19 -1.77
CA VAL A 268 9.55 -17.29 -2.44
C VAL A 268 10.52 -16.77 -3.48
N GLY A 269 10.07 -15.87 -4.36
CA GLY A 269 10.91 -15.32 -5.44
C GLY A 269 12.11 -14.52 -4.92
N LEU A 270 11.96 -13.81 -3.80
CA LEU A 270 13.06 -13.06 -3.17
C LEU A 270 14.06 -14.01 -2.51
N LEU A 271 13.59 -15.00 -1.76
CA LEU A 271 14.46 -15.99 -1.11
C LEU A 271 15.27 -16.78 -2.16
N ASP A 272 14.63 -17.22 -3.23
CA ASP A 272 15.31 -17.92 -4.34
C ASP A 272 16.36 -17.03 -5.02
N ALA A 273 16.08 -15.74 -5.20
CA ALA A 273 17.01 -14.81 -5.83
C ALA A 273 18.21 -14.45 -4.94
N CYS A 274 18.05 -14.50 -3.62
CA CYS A 274 19.10 -14.10 -2.64
C CYS A 274 19.88 -15.28 -2.06
N THR A 275 19.45 -16.54 -2.23
CA THR A 275 20.12 -17.71 -1.67
C THR A 275 21.24 -18.19 -2.61
N PRO A 276 22.54 -18.17 -2.18
CA PRO A 276 23.63 -18.68 -3.00
C PRO A 276 23.49 -20.19 -3.20
N GLY A 277 23.38 -20.63 -4.45
CA GLY A 277 23.38 -22.07 -4.82
C GLY A 277 22.16 -22.55 -5.59
N GLN A 278 21.07 -21.81 -5.66
CA GLN A 278 19.90 -22.15 -6.51
C GLN A 278 19.87 -21.39 -7.85
N THR A 279 20.68 -20.35 -8.00
CA THR A 279 20.78 -19.56 -9.24
C THR A 279 21.42 -20.34 -10.43
N GLY A 280 21.78 -21.61 -10.24
CA GLY A 280 22.41 -22.45 -11.26
C GLY A 280 21.48 -23.33 -12.10
N LYS A 281 20.21 -23.45 -11.73
CA LYS A 281 19.19 -23.99 -12.63
C LYS A 281 18.49 -22.82 -13.31
N GLY A 282 19.16 -22.20 -14.29
CA GLY A 282 18.43 -21.49 -15.33
C GLY A 282 17.26 -22.38 -15.69
N LYS A 283 16.01 -21.93 -15.45
CA LYS A 283 14.83 -22.61 -15.97
C LYS A 283 15.16 -22.84 -17.43
N GLY A 284 15.46 -24.10 -17.82
CA GLY A 284 15.69 -24.45 -19.20
C GLY A 284 14.56 -23.79 -19.98
N LYS A 285 14.90 -23.15 -21.09
CA LYS A 285 13.87 -22.50 -21.92
C LYS A 285 12.70 -23.47 -22.01
N PRO A 286 11.46 -23.08 -21.71
CA PRO A 286 10.31 -23.97 -21.87
C PRO A 286 10.37 -24.64 -23.24
N ALA A 287 9.85 -25.84 -23.39
CA ALA A 287 9.89 -26.56 -24.67
C ALA A 287 9.24 -25.78 -25.83
N ASP A 288 8.37 -24.83 -25.51
CA ASP A 288 7.67 -23.87 -26.37
C ASP A 288 8.32 -22.48 -26.43
N TRP A 289 9.54 -22.33 -25.88
CA TRP A 289 10.23 -21.04 -25.89
C TRP A 289 10.63 -20.67 -27.33
N GLU A 290 10.14 -19.54 -27.78
CA GLU A 290 10.42 -18.94 -29.06
C GLU A 290 11.26 -17.68 -28.90
N ASP A 291 12.29 -17.50 -29.70
CA ASP A 291 13.11 -16.28 -29.71
C ASP A 291 12.23 -15.06 -29.90
N PRO A 292 12.44 -13.97 -29.10
CA PRO A 292 11.63 -12.74 -29.17
C PRO A 292 11.54 -12.12 -30.57
N ALA A 293 12.59 -12.23 -31.40
CA ALA A 293 12.58 -11.73 -32.78
C ALA A 293 11.69 -12.60 -33.67
N VAL A 294 11.83 -13.91 -33.57
CA VAL A 294 11.01 -14.90 -34.31
C VAL A 294 9.54 -14.78 -33.93
N ARG A 295 9.25 -14.67 -32.63
CA ARG A 295 7.89 -14.46 -32.12
C ARG A 295 7.27 -13.15 -32.64
N ARG A 296 8.05 -12.08 -32.74
CA ARG A 296 7.59 -10.80 -33.29
C ARG A 296 7.25 -10.91 -34.76
N GLU A 297 8.07 -11.59 -35.54
CA GLU A 297 7.81 -11.82 -36.96
C GLU A 297 6.60 -12.70 -37.18
N ARG A 298 6.47 -13.81 -36.45
CA ARG A 298 5.29 -14.69 -36.52
C ARG A 298 4.01 -13.91 -36.24
N LYS A 299 3.96 -13.15 -35.15
CA LYS A 299 2.79 -12.30 -34.78
C LYS A 299 2.48 -11.25 -35.84
N LYS A 300 3.49 -10.66 -36.47
CA LYS A 300 3.33 -9.71 -37.58
C LYS A 300 2.70 -10.38 -38.80
N MET A 301 3.17 -11.56 -39.15
CA MET A 301 2.62 -12.34 -40.27
C MET A 301 1.17 -12.79 -40.00
N GLU A 302 0.89 -13.29 -38.81
CA GLU A 302 -0.47 -13.65 -38.36
C GLU A 302 -1.42 -12.46 -38.46
N GLY A 303 -0.98 -11.27 -38.00
CA GLY A 303 -1.75 -10.02 -38.09
C GLY A 303 -2.05 -9.60 -39.54
N LEU A 304 -1.06 -9.73 -40.43
CA LEU A 304 -1.24 -9.43 -41.87
C LEU A 304 -2.18 -10.44 -42.54
N MET A 305 -2.09 -11.72 -42.23
CA MET A 305 -3.03 -12.74 -42.73
C MET A 305 -4.45 -12.49 -42.27
N ARG A 306 -4.63 -12.19 -40.98
CA ARG A 306 -5.96 -11.84 -40.42
C ARG A 306 -6.56 -10.63 -41.14
N LYS A 307 -5.75 -9.57 -41.39
CA LYS A 307 -6.20 -8.39 -42.13
C LYS A 307 -6.65 -8.72 -43.54
N LYS A 308 -5.89 -9.55 -44.30
CA LYS A 308 -6.27 -9.99 -45.63
C LYS A 308 -7.56 -10.81 -45.66
N LEU A 309 -7.76 -11.68 -44.65
CA LEU A 309 -8.98 -12.45 -44.52
C LEU A 309 -10.21 -11.57 -44.32
N ILE A 310 -10.10 -10.56 -43.42
CA ILE A 310 -11.18 -9.60 -43.16
C ILE A 310 -11.48 -8.76 -44.41
N GLU A 311 -10.46 -8.32 -45.14
CA GLU A 311 -10.62 -7.58 -46.40
C GLU A 311 -11.30 -8.45 -47.48
N ALA A 312 -10.91 -9.74 -47.60
CA ALA A 312 -11.55 -10.68 -48.54
C ALA A 312 -13.03 -10.96 -48.19
N GLN A 313 -13.37 -11.09 -46.91
CA GLN A 313 -14.76 -11.25 -46.45
C GLN A 313 -15.61 -10.01 -46.77
N LYS A 314 -15.09 -8.81 -46.50
CA LYS A 314 -15.80 -7.56 -46.84
C LYS A 314 -16.07 -7.38 -48.33
N ASN A 315 -15.11 -7.83 -49.17
CA ASN A 315 -15.29 -7.75 -50.60
C ASN A 315 -16.32 -8.79 -51.14
N GLN A 316 -16.52 -9.93 -50.45
CA GLN A 316 -17.56 -10.90 -50.78
C GLN A 316 -18.97 -10.48 -50.33
N GLU A 317 -19.08 -9.71 -49.26
CA GLU A 317 -20.39 -9.15 -48.78
C GLU A 317 -20.86 -7.92 -49.57
N SER A 318 -19.97 -7.31 -50.36
CA SER A 318 -20.25 -6.12 -51.17
C SER A 318 -20.55 -6.42 -52.65
N THR A 319 -20.62 -7.70 -53.07
CA THR A 319 -20.96 -8.15 -54.40
C THR A 319 -22.26 -8.94 -54.36
#